data_022112cab3de2381bfc738e0f7e13085
#
_entry.id   022112cab3de2381bfc738e0f7e13085
#
_cell.length_a   1.000
_cell.length_b   1.000
_cell.length_c   1.000
_cell.angle_alpha   90.00
_cell.angle_beta   90.00
_cell.angle_gamma   90.00
#
_symmetry.space_group_name_H-M   'P 1'
#
loop_
_entity.id
_entity.type
_entity.pdbx_description
1 polymer ?
#
loop_
_entity_poly.entity_id
_entity_poly.type
_entity_poly.pdbx_seq_one_letter_code
_entity_poly.pdbx_strand_id
1 'polypeptide(L)'
;MPTKGHSKGLAGKSGEFVFGNDLRIARLGFGAMRLTGKGIWGEPADRAEALRVVRRAVELGINFIDTADAYGPNVSEEIVAEALHPYPAGLVIATKGGFERPGPDRWVENGRPEHLKSACEGSLRRLKLDRIDLYQLHRIDPKVPAEDQLGALKDLQAQGKIKHIGLSEVNVRQIRDAQSIVPIVSVQNRYSVSDRAYEDVLEYCEQQGLGFIPWFPLAAGQLAGTRSTVSSMAAQLKATPSQVALAWLLARSPVILPIPGTASVKHLEENVASADLAINEDIMQALGEMARAS
;
A
#
# COMPACT_ATOMS: atom_id res chain seq x y z
N MET A 1 9.47 19.41 20.26
CA MET A 1 10.72 18.92 19.63
C MET A 1 10.33 17.79 18.71
N PRO A 2 10.66 17.78 17.41
CA PRO A 2 10.32 16.68 16.53
C PRO A 2 11.18 15.47 16.88
N THR A 3 10.54 14.37 17.24
CA THR A 3 11.16 13.09 17.50
C THR A 3 11.84 12.58 16.22
N LYS A 4 13.15 12.44 16.24
CA LYS A 4 13.94 11.80 15.18
C LYS A 4 13.61 10.31 15.15
N GLY A 5 12.53 9.94 14.47
CA GLY A 5 12.25 8.55 14.12
C GLY A 5 12.96 8.23 12.79
N HIS A 6 14.25 7.91 12.85
CA HIS A 6 14.93 7.33 11.70
C HIS A 6 14.54 5.84 11.66
N SER A 7 14.01 5.36 10.55
CA SER A 7 13.88 3.92 10.29
C SER A 7 15.29 3.32 10.22
N LYS A 8 15.78 2.83 11.38
CA LYS A 8 17.08 2.18 11.51
C LYS A 8 16.95 0.75 10.95
N GLY A 9 17.01 0.59 9.63
CA GLY A 9 16.92 -0.73 9.00
C GLY A 9 17.11 -0.64 7.49
N LEU A 10 17.11 -1.80 6.84
CA LEU A 10 17.32 -1.90 5.40
C LEU A 10 16.22 -1.15 4.60
N ALA A 11 14.97 -1.21 5.05
CA ALA A 11 13.86 -0.47 4.42
C ALA A 11 14.08 1.05 4.41
N GLY A 12 14.79 1.61 5.40
CA GLY A 12 15.12 3.04 5.45
C GLY A 12 15.98 3.54 4.29
N LYS A 13 16.71 2.65 3.62
CA LYS A 13 17.49 2.98 2.41
C LYS A 13 16.60 3.35 1.22
N SER A 14 15.31 3.02 1.24
CA SER A 14 14.33 3.43 0.22
C SER A 14 14.06 4.94 0.21
N GLY A 15 14.58 5.70 1.18
CA GLY A 15 14.22 7.09 1.42
C GLY A 15 12.96 7.23 2.28
N GLU A 16 12.57 8.46 2.55
CA GLU A 16 11.43 8.77 3.41
C GLU A 16 10.35 9.54 2.64
N PHE A 17 9.12 9.39 3.09
CA PHE A 17 7.96 10.19 2.68
C PHE A 17 7.17 10.64 3.91
N VAL A 18 6.44 11.77 3.79
CA VAL A 18 5.65 12.30 4.91
C VAL A 18 4.22 12.55 4.43
N PHE A 19 3.27 11.74 4.90
CA PHE A 19 1.85 12.01 4.68
C PHE A 19 1.39 13.19 5.54
N GLY A 20 0.63 14.10 4.96
CA GLY A 20 -0.03 15.20 5.68
C GLY A 20 0.90 16.05 6.56
N ASN A 21 2.19 16.08 6.28
CA ASN A 21 3.25 16.78 7.01
C ASN A 21 3.60 16.23 8.41
N ASP A 22 3.02 15.11 8.85
CA ASP A 22 3.21 14.61 10.21
C ASP A 22 3.34 13.09 10.37
N LEU A 23 3.07 12.29 9.32
CA LEU A 23 3.30 10.83 9.33
C LEU A 23 4.51 10.47 8.45
N ARG A 24 5.65 10.33 9.09
CA ARG A 24 6.91 9.97 8.42
C ARG A 24 7.05 8.48 8.27
N ILE A 25 7.27 8.02 7.04
CA ILE A 25 7.46 6.60 6.70
C ILE A 25 8.72 6.36 5.87
N ALA A 26 9.28 5.15 5.93
CA ALA A 26 10.14 4.63 4.88
C ALA A 26 9.29 4.40 3.63
N ARG A 27 9.82 4.73 2.44
CA ARG A 27 9.04 4.64 1.20
C ARG A 27 8.66 3.21 0.84
N LEU A 28 9.49 2.23 1.19
CA LEU A 28 9.17 0.82 1.03
C LEU A 28 8.35 0.34 2.23
N GLY A 29 7.07 0.10 2.01
CA GLY A 29 6.13 -0.43 2.99
C GLY A 29 5.88 -1.94 2.84
N PHE A 30 4.87 -2.44 3.54
CA PHE A 30 4.43 -3.83 3.50
C PHE A 30 2.92 -3.92 3.25
N GLY A 31 2.51 -4.68 2.21
CA GLY A 31 1.12 -4.98 1.90
C GLY A 31 0.67 -6.29 2.54
N ALA A 32 -0.33 -6.23 3.40
CA ALA A 32 -0.79 -7.37 4.20
C ALA A 32 -1.83 -8.28 3.50
N MET A 33 -2.24 -7.96 2.27
CA MET A 33 -3.26 -8.72 1.54
C MET A 33 -2.91 -10.21 1.37
N ARG A 34 -1.63 -10.55 1.19
CA ARG A 34 -1.15 -11.93 1.01
C ARG A 34 -1.06 -12.73 2.31
N LEU A 35 -1.34 -12.14 3.46
CA LEU A 35 -1.41 -12.83 4.76
C LEU A 35 -2.70 -13.63 4.96
N THR A 36 -3.58 -13.66 3.95
CA THR A 36 -4.87 -14.35 4.00
C THR A 36 -4.86 -15.60 3.12
N GLY A 37 -5.90 -16.41 3.23
CA GLY A 37 -6.05 -17.62 2.44
C GLY A 37 -6.28 -17.36 0.95
N LYS A 38 -6.43 -18.44 0.20
CA LYS A 38 -6.65 -18.38 -1.26
C LYS A 38 -7.91 -17.56 -1.60
N GLY A 39 -7.81 -16.73 -2.66
CA GLY A 39 -8.89 -15.83 -3.05
C GLY A 39 -9.03 -14.62 -2.10
N ILE A 40 -7.98 -14.32 -1.33
CA ILE A 40 -7.99 -13.27 -0.28
C ILE A 40 -9.17 -13.52 0.67
N TRP A 41 -9.27 -14.78 1.12
CA TRP A 41 -10.41 -15.27 1.89
C TRP A 41 -9.99 -16.22 3.01
N GLY A 42 -10.48 -15.97 4.22
CA GLY A 42 -10.23 -16.80 5.39
C GLY A 42 -8.76 -16.78 5.85
N GLU A 43 -8.48 -17.70 6.73
CA GLU A 43 -7.17 -17.87 7.36
C GLU A 43 -6.10 -18.33 6.33
N PRO A 44 -4.84 -17.88 6.52
CA PRO A 44 -3.72 -18.44 5.77
C PRO A 44 -3.47 -19.91 6.14
N ALA A 45 -2.84 -20.65 5.23
CA ALA A 45 -2.46 -22.02 5.48
C ALA A 45 -1.46 -22.17 6.65
N ASP A 46 -0.61 -21.17 6.87
CA ASP A 46 0.33 -21.09 8.00
C ASP A 46 0.22 -19.71 8.66
N ARG A 47 -0.62 -19.61 9.70
CA ARG A 47 -0.78 -18.39 10.49
C ARG A 47 0.49 -18.02 11.25
N ALA A 48 1.26 -19.01 11.71
CA ALA A 48 2.51 -18.76 12.42
C ALA A 48 3.55 -18.11 11.50
N GLU A 49 3.66 -18.53 10.23
CA GLU A 49 4.50 -17.88 9.24
C GLU A 49 4.00 -16.45 8.94
N ALA A 50 2.69 -16.25 8.77
CA ALA A 50 2.13 -14.93 8.56
C ALA A 50 2.50 -13.95 9.69
N LEU A 51 2.42 -14.38 10.95
CA LEU A 51 2.86 -13.58 12.10
C LEU A 51 4.36 -13.28 12.06
N ARG A 52 5.19 -14.27 11.69
CA ARG A 52 6.64 -14.07 11.54
C ARG A 52 6.97 -13.04 10.45
N VAL A 53 6.27 -13.09 9.31
CA VAL A 53 6.42 -12.13 8.21
C VAL A 53 6.16 -10.71 8.69
N VAL A 54 5.06 -10.48 9.40
CA VAL A 54 4.70 -9.14 9.89
C VAL A 54 5.71 -8.61 10.90
N ARG A 55 6.14 -9.44 11.85
CA ARG A 55 7.19 -9.06 12.82
C ARG A 55 8.51 -8.75 12.12
N ARG A 56 8.90 -9.62 11.18
CA ARG A 56 10.15 -9.45 10.42
C ARG A 56 10.16 -8.19 9.57
N ALA A 57 9.00 -7.78 9.01
CA ALA A 57 8.89 -6.54 8.28
C ALA A 57 9.31 -5.32 9.13
N VAL A 58 8.83 -5.24 10.36
CA VAL A 58 9.18 -4.17 11.29
C VAL A 58 10.67 -4.25 11.71
N GLU A 59 11.19 -5.46 11.97
CA GLU A 59 12.62 -5.66 12.28
C GLU A 59 13.54 -5.18 11.14
N LEU A 60 13.10 -5.31 9.89
CA LEU A 60 13.82 -4.82 8.70
C LEU A 60 13.70 -3.31 8.48
N GLY A 61 12.95 -2.60 9.35
CA GLY A 61 12.79 -1.15 9.32
C GLY A 61 11.58 -0.67 8.52
N ILE A 62 10.69 -1.55 8.09
CA ILE A 62 9.39 -1.14 7.56
C ILE A 62 8.57 -0.53 8.69
N ASN A 63 8.10 0.70 8.48
CA ASN A 63 7.22 1.39 9.41
C ASN A 63 5.91 1.87 8.75
N PHE A 64 5.57 1.29 7.58
CA PHE A 64 4.31 1.52 6.88
C PHE A 64 3.69 0.18 6.49
N ILE A 65 2.55 -0.17 7.08
CA ILE A 65 1.79 -1.40 6.80
C ILE A 65 0.44 -1.03 6.22
N ASP A 66 0.14 -1.58 5.04
CA ASP A 66 -1.14 -1.40 4.33
C ASP A 66 -1.98 -2.68 4.43
N THR A 67 -3.17 -2.58 4.98
CA THR A 67 -4.16 -3.65 5.08
C THR A 67 -5.53 -3.18 4.61
N ALA A 68 -6.59 -3.95 4.82
CA ALA A 68 -8.00 -3.61 4.62
C ALA A 68 -8.92 -4.54 5.42
N ASP A 69 -10.11 -4.05 5.78
CA ASP A 69 -11.20 -4.84 6.36
C ASP A 69 -11.63 -5.99 5.43
N ALA A 70 -11.57 -5.75 4.12
CA ALA A 70 -11.94 -6.69 3.08
C ALA A 70 -10.96 -7.86 2.88
N TYR A 71 -9.76 -7.82 3.51
CA TYR A 71 -8.77 -8.87 3.36
C TYR A 71 -9.00 -10.00 4.37
N GLY A 72 -9.50 -11.12 3.85
CA GLY A 72 -9.77 -12.31 4.62
C GLY A 72 -11.23 -12.69 4.89
N PRO A 73 -12.30 -11.84 4.84
CA PRO A 73 -12.37 -10.51 5.39
C PRO A 73 -11.98 -10.47 6.88
N ASN A 74 -11.44 -9.36 7.32
CA ASN A 74 -10.96 -9.06 8.68
C ASN A 74 -9.63 -9.74 9.08
N VAL A 75 -9.34 -10.94 8.58
CA VAL A 75 -8.20 -11.78 9.00
C VAL A 75 -6.86 -11.06 8.91
N SER A 76 -6.66 -10.24 7.85
CA SER A 76 -5.42 -9.50 7.68
C SER A 76 -5.18 -8.48 8.80
N GLU A 77 -6.21 -7.73 9.21
CA GLU A 77 -6.13 -6.78 10.32
C GLU A 77 -5.89 -7.49 11.66
N GLU A 78 -6.53 -8.63 11.87
CA GLU A 78 -6.33 -9.46 13.07
C GLU A 78 -4.90 -10.00 13.16
N ILE A 79 -4.32 -10.48 12.05
CA ILE A 79 -2.92 -10.93 11.99
C ILE A 79 -1.96 -9.79 12.30
N VAL A 80 -2.18 -8.60 11.72
CA VAL A 80 -1.35 -7.42 11.99
C VAL A 80 -1.39 -7.05 13.47
N ALA A 81 -2.59 -7.03 14.07
CA ALA A 81 -2.76 -6.72 15.49
C ALA A 81 -2.15 -7.81 16.40
N GLU A 82 -2.32 -9.09 16.08
CA GLU A 82 -1.73 -10.19 16.84
C GLU A 82 -0.20 -10.18 16.80
N ALA A 83 0.36 -9.81 15.64
CA ALA A 83 1.81 -9.79 15.46
C ALA A 83 2.48 -8.62 16.20
N LEU A 84 1.85 -7.43 16.24
CA LEU A 84 2.52 -6.17 16.54
C LEU A 84 1.94 -5.40 17.73
N HIS A 85 0.73 -5.72 18.20
CA HIS A 85 0.18 -4.99 19.34
C HIS A 85 0.80 -5.44 20.68
N PRO A 86 1.27 -4.50 21.54
CA PRO A 86 1.29 -3.04 21.37
C PRO A 86 2.26 -2.59 20.29
N TYR A 87 1.80 -1.65 19.45
CA TYR A 87 2.54 -1.21 18.27
C TYR A 87 3.82 -0.43 18.61
N PRO A 88 4.93 -0.67 17.91
CA PRO A 88 6.15 0.12 18.09
C PRO A 88 5.90 1.59 17.72
N ALA A 89 6.59 2.48 18.42
CA ALA A 89 6.50 3.91 18.13
C ALA A 89 6.94 4.23 16.69
N GLY A 90 6.16 5.06 16.00
CA GLY A 90 6.43 5.48 14.62
C GLY A 90 5.99 4.48 13.54
N LEU A 91 5.35 3.37 13.92
CA LEU A 91 4.69 2.49 12.96
C LEU A 91 3.38 3.14 12.49
N VAL A 92 3.19 3.22 11.20
CA VAL A 92 1.99 3.77 10.54
C VAL A 92 1.16 2.62 9.98
N ILE A 93 -0.10 2.55 10.38
CA ILE A 93 -1.06 1.55 9.90
C ILE A 93 -2.05 2.24 8.95
N ALA A 94 -2.09 1.77 7.71
CA ALA A 94 -3.12 2.10 6.74
C ALA A 94 -4.11 0.95 6.61
N THR A 95 -5.40 1.25 6.64
CA THR A 95 -6.44 0.29 6.30
C THR A 95 -7.50 0.94 5.42
N LYS A 96 -8.44 0.16 4.92
CA LYS A 96 -9.43 0.58 3.93
C LYS A 96 -10.81 0.07 4.30
N GLY A 97 -11.85 0.79 3.86
CA GLY A 97 -13.24 0.34 3.87
C GLY A 97 -13.94 0.72 2.58
N GLY A 98 -15.08 0.11 2.32
CA GLY A 98 -15.89 0.36 1.14
C GLY A 98 -16.11 -0.85 0.24
N PHE A 99 -15.73 -2.05 0.71
CA PHE A 99 -16.10 -3.30 0.08
C PHE A 99 -16.92 -4.20 1.02
N GLU A 100 -17.85 -4.93 0.44
CA GLU A 100 -18.40 -6.15 1.01
C GLU A 100 -17.78 -7.37 0.34
N ARG A 101 -17.58 -8.44 1.10
CA ARG A 101 -16.97 -9.68 0.64
C ARG A 101 -17.95 -10.84 0.83
N PRO A 102 -18.85 -11.10 -0.15
CA PRO A 102 -19.84 -12.19 -0.03
C PRO A 102 -19.26 -13.60 -0.27
N GLY A 103 -17.98 -13.72 -0.62
CA GLY A 103 -17.28 -14.98 -0.83
C GLY A 103 -15.87 -14.79 -1.40
N PRO A 104 -15.09 -15.88 -1.57
CA PRO A 104 -13.76 -15.83 -2.17
C PRO A 104 -13.80 -15.15 -3.55
N ASP A 105 -12.80 -14.30 -3.84
CA ASP A 105 -12.66 -13.55 -5.09
C ASP A 105 -13.88 -12.70 -5.51
N ARG A 106 -14.88 -12.53 -4.62
CA ARG A 106 -16.04 -11.68 -4.85
C ARG A 106 -15.93 -10.39 -4.06
N TRP A 107 -15.94 -9.28 -4.79
CA TRP A 107 -15.80 -7.92 -4.28
C TRP A 107 -16.99 -7.10 -4.72
N VAL A 108 -17.68 -6.46 -3.78
CA VAL A 108 -18.85 -5.61 -4.04
C VAL A 108 -18.61 -4.27 -3.37
N GLU A 109 -18.61 -3.19 -4.18
CA GLU A 109 -18.49 -1.84 -3.63
C GLU A 109 -19.71 -1.53 -2.76
N ASN A 110 -19.44 -0.92 -1.60
CA ASN A 110 -20.46 -0.37 -0.70
C ASN A 110 -19.94 0.93 -0.08
N GLY A 111 -20.25 2.03 -0.75
CA GLY A 111 -19.89 3.38 -0.34
C GLY A 111 -20.89 4.07 0.58
N ARG A 112 -21.93 3.36 1.07
CA ARG A 112 -22.94 3.98 1.95
C ARG A 112 -22.29 4.49 3.23
N PRO A 113 -22.63 5.70 3.69
CA PRO A 113 -22.06 6.31 4.88
C PRO A 113 -22.08 5.43 6.12
N GLU A 114 -23.20 4.75 6.37
CA GLU A 114 -23.37 3.84 7.51
C GLU A 114 -22.44 2.63 7.42
N HIS A 115 -22.21 2.09 6.20
CA HIS A 115 -21.27 1.01 5.98
C HIS A 115 -19.81 1.46 6.23
N LEU A 116 -19.41 2.60 5.65
CA LEU A 116 -18.06 3.15 5.83
C LEU A 116 -17.75 3.44 7.30
N LYS A 117 -18.70 3.99 8.05
CA LYS A 117 -18.56 4.25 9.48
C LYS A 117 -18.44 2.95 10.28
N SER A 118 -19.29 1.96 10.00
CA SER A 118 -19.24 0.64 10.65
C SER A 118 -17.95 -0.12 10.33
N ALA A 119 -17.50 -0.09 9.08
CA ALA A 119 -16.24 -0.70 8.64
C ALA A 119 -15.04 -0.10 9.39
N CYS A 120 -14.96 1.23 9.49
CA CYS A 120 -13.91 1.93 10.22
C CYS A 120 -13.90 1.53 11.72
N GLU A 121 -15.06 1.52 12.36
CA GLU A 121 -15.17 1.09 13.76
C GLU A 121 -14.79 -0.37 13.96
N GLY A 122 -15.11 -1.23 12.98
CA GLY A 122 -14.66 -2.61 12.94
C GLY A 122 -13.14 -2.71 12.87
N SER A 123 -12.52 -1.95 11.98
CA SER A 123 -11.06 -1.89 11.83
C SER A 123 -10.35 -1.40 13.09
N LEU A 124 -10.88 -0.35 13.74
CA LEU A 124 -10.35 0.14 15.03
C LEU A 124 -10.32 -0.96 16.09
N ARG A 125 -11.43 -1.72 16.22
CA ARG A 125 -11.49 -2.83 17.20
C ARG A 125 -10.52 -3.96 16.88
N ARG A 126 -10.43 -4.41 15.61
CA ARG A 126 -9.55 -5.51 15.20
C ARG A 126 -8.08 -5.14 15.32
N LEU A 127 -7.74 -3.94 14.86
CA LEU A 127 -6.39 -3.40 14.96
C LEU A 127 -6.03 -2.94 16.37
N LYS A 128 -6.99 -2.88 17.32
CA LYS A 128 -6.78 -2.38 18.68
C LYS A 128 -6.18 -0.96 18.68
N LEU A 129 -6.71 -0.09 17.84
CA LEU A 129 -6.30 1.31 17.69
C LEU A 129 -7.40 2.23 18.18
N ASP A 130 -7.03 3.32 18.83
CA ASP A 130 -7.94 4.43 19.13
C ASP A 130 -8.18 5.32 17.91
N ARG A 131 -7.18 5.37 17.01
CA ARG A 131 -7.21 6.14 15.76
C ARG A 131 -6.39 5.46 14.67
N ILE A 132 -6.94 5.32 13.47
CA ILE A 132 -6.24 4.85 12.28
C ILE A 132 -5.44 6.01 11.68
N ASP A 133 -4.16 5.77 11.35
CA ASP A 133 -3.28 6.81 10.80
C ASP A 133 -3.67 7.21 9.38
N LEU A 134 -3.92 6.24 8.50
CA LEU A 134 -4.37 6.44 7.13
C LEU A 134 -5.54 5.52 6.82
N TYR A 135 -6.72 6.11 6.59
CA TYR A 135 -7.91 5.37 6.18
C TYR A 135 -8.22 5.67 4.72
N GLN A 136 -8.33 4.63 3.90
CA GLN A 136 -8.51 4.79 2.47
C GLN A 136 -9.93 4.37 2.04
N LEU A 137 -10.59 5.18 1.22
CA LEU A 137 -11.78 4.73 0.49
C LEU A 137 -11.32 3.70 -0.55
N HIS A 138 -11.67 2.43 -0.34
CA HIS A 138 -11.15 1.31 -1.12
C HIS A 138 -11.59 1.38 -2.58
N ARG A 139 -12.82 1.86 -2.83
CA ARG A 139 -13.38 2.24 -4.15
C ARG A 139 -14.42 3.33 -3.94
N ILE A 140 -14.56 4.21 -4.90
CA ILE A 140 -15.72 5.09 -4.99
C ILE A 140 -16.86 4.25 -5.56
N ASP A 141 -17.91 4.02 -4.76
CA ASP A 141 -19.10 3.30 -5.18
C ASP A 141 -19.92 4.20 -6.14
N PRO A 142 -20.11 3.82 -7.41
CA PRO A 142 -20.85 4.64 -8.36
C PRO A 142 -22.36 4.74 -8.07
N LYS A 143 -22.86 3.92 -7.13
CA LYS A 143 -24.27 3.91 -6.73
C LYS A 143 -24.58 4.89 -5.59
N VAL A 144 -23.56 5.48 -4.99
CA VAL A 144 -23.67 6.42 -3.87
C VAL A 144 -22.98 7.72 -4.26
N PRO A 145 -23.60 8.90 -4.02
CA PRO A 145 -22.94 10.18 -4.29
C PRO A 145 -21.55 10.25 -3.62
N ALA A 146 -20.55 10.73 -4.35
CA ALA A 146 -19.18 10.81 -3.84
C ALA A 146 -19.09 11.73 -2.60
N GLU A 147 -19.90 12.79 -2.57
CA GLU A 147 -20.01 13.71 -1.43
C GLU A 147 -20.45 12.99 -0.15
N ASP A 148 -21.37 12.03 -0.24
CA ASP A 148 -21.85 11.28 0.92
C ASP A 148 -20.77 10.33 1.44
N GLN A 149 -20.03 9.66 0.54
CA GLN A 149 -18.93 8.78 0.88
C GLN A 149 -17.80 9.55 1.56
N LEU A 150 -17.38 10.66 0.96
CA LEU A 150 -16.31 11.52 1.48
C LEU A 150 -16.75 12.27 2.75
N GLY A 151 -18.03 12.65 2.83
CA GLY A 151 -18.65 13.21 4.02
C GLY A 151 -18.56 12.27 5.21
N ALA A 152 -18.81 10.96 5.00
CA ALA A 152 -18.65 9.96 6.05
C ALA A 152 -17.21 9.86 6.56
N LEU A 153 -16.22 9.93 5.66
CA LEU A 153 -14.79 9.93 6.04
C LEU A 153 -14.41 11.22 6.77
N LYS A 154 -14.92 12.36 6.33
CA LYS A 154 -14.76 13.66 7.00
C LYS A 154 -15.30 13.64 8.44
N ASP A 155 -16.48 13.03 8.63
CA ASP A 155 -17.08 12.86 9.96
C ASP A 155 -16.19 11.98 10.86
N LEU A 156 -15.66 10.86 10.34
CA LEU A 156 -14.74 9.99 11.07
C LEU A 156 -13.44 10.71 11.46
N GLN A 157 -12.93 11.57 10.57
CA GLN A 157 -11.77 12.40 10.84
C GLN A 157 -12.06 13.45 11.93
N ALA A 158 -13.20 14.13 11.86
CA ALA A 158 -13.65 15.10 12.86
C ALA A 158 -13.87 14.46 14.23
N GLN A 159 -14.30 13.18 14.27
CA GLN A 159 -14.43 12.39 15.51
C GLN A 159 -13.08 11.88 16.05
N GLY A 160 -11.98 12.12 15.34
CA GLY A 160 -10.64 11.63 15.72
C GLY A 160 -10.41 10.12 15.52
N LYS A 161 -11.34 9.42 14.83
CA LYS A 161 -11.24 7.98 14.55
C LYS A 161 -10.23 7.66 13.45
N ILE A 162 -10.05 8.57 12.51
CA ILE A 162 -9.02 8.50 11.46
C ILE A 162 -8.23 9.80 11.42
N LYS A 163 -6.94 9.72 11.07
CA LYS A 163 -6.07 10.89 11.02
C LYS A 163 -6.01 11.48 9.62
N HIS A 164 -5.68 10.67 8.63
CA HIS A 164 -5.59 11.05 7.23
C HIS A 164 -6.47 10.18 6.34
N ILE A 165 -6.86 10.76 5.20
CA ILE A 165 -7.73 10.12 4.22
C ILE A 165 -6.95 9.89 2.92
N GLY A 166 -7.08 8.68 2.36
CA GLY A 166 -6.58 8.31 1.05
C GLY A 166 -7.69 7.79 0.14
N LEU A 167 -7.39 7.69 -1.14
CA LEU A 167 -8.27 7.12 -2.16
C LEU A 167 -7.62 5.93 -2.84
N SER A 168 -8.42 5.04 -3.43
CA SER A 168 -7.91 3.91 -4.21
C SER A 168 -8.68 3.75 -5.51
N GLU A 169 -7.94 3.48 -6.62
CA GLU A 169 -8.46 3.28 -7.97
C GLU A 169 -9.29 4.47 -8.47
N VAL A 170 -8.65 5.62 -8.51
CA VAL A 170 -9.24 6.89 -8.91
C VAL A 170 -8.46 7.55 -10.04
N ASN A 171 -9.12 8.33 -10.88
CA ASN A 171 -8.51 9.20 -11.87
C ASN A 171 -8.28 10.61 -11.30
N VAL A 172 -7.54 11.45 -12.04
CA VAL A 172 -7.20 12.83 -11.62
C VAL A 172 -8.45 13.68 -11.32
N ARG A 173 -9.53 13.53 -12.10
CA ARG A 173 -10.78 14.27 -11.84
C ARG A 173 -11.38 13.88 -10.50
N GLN A 174 -11.50 12.58 -10.22
CA GLN A 174 -12.02 12.10 -8.94
C GLN A 174 -11.18 12.56 -7.74
N ILE A 175 -9.86 12.65 -7.90
CA ILE A 175 -8.98 13.18 -6.85
C ILE A 175 -9.28 14.66 -6.59
N ARG A 176 -9.39 15.48 -7.65
CA ARG A 176 -9.72 16.91 -7.53
C ARG A 176 -11.08 17.13 -6.90
N ASP A 177 -12.09 16.38 -7.34
CA ASP A 177 -13.44 16.44 -6.79
C ASP A 177 -13.40 16.10 -5.28
N ALA A 178 -12.69 15.04 -4.88
CA ALA A 178 -12.52 14.67 -3.48
C ALA A 178 -11.78 15.73 -2.66
N GLN A 179 -10.72 16.32 -3.20
CA GLN A 179 -9.95 17.39 -2.53
C GLN A 179 -10.78 18.66 -2.27
N SER A 180 -11.86 18.89 -3.02
CA SER A 180 -12.79 19.99 -2.74
C SER A 180 -13.65 19.75 -1.49
N ILE A 181 -13.73 18.50 -1.00
CA ILE A 181 -14.59 18.09 0.13
C ILE A 181 -13.73 17.82 1.38
N VAL A 182 -12.59 17.11 1.21
CA VAL A 182 -11.72 16.67 2.31
C VAL A 182 -10.26 16.62 1.86
N PRO A 183 -9.29 16.92 2.75
CA PRO A 183 -7.88 16.77 2.43
C PRO A 183 -7.53 15.30 2.12
N ILE A 184 -6.94 15.06 0.95
CA ILE A 184 -6.42 13.75 0.53
C ILE A 184 -4.90 13.76 0.65
N VAL A 185 -4.31 12.72 1.23
CA VAL A 185 -2.84 12.62 1.40
C VAL A 185 -2.21 11.50 0.59
N SER A 186 -3.02 10.55 0.09
CA SER A 186 -2.51 9.43 -0.71
C SER A 186 -3.51 8.94 -1.76
N VAL A 187 -2.96 8.34 -2.81
CA VAL A 187 -3.72 7.59 -3.83
C VAL A 187 -3.10 6.22 -3.98
N GLN A 188 -3.93 5.16 -3.97
CA GLN A 188 -3.48 3.79 -4.18
C GLN A 188 -4.09 3.24 -5.46
N ASN A 189 -3.32 3.21 -6.54
CA ASN A 189 -3.75 2.72 -7.85
C ASN A 189 -2.87 1.57 -8.34
N ARG A 190 -3.39 0.79 -9.29
CA ARG A 190 -2.63 -0.26 -9.95
C ARG A 190 -1.50 0.35 -10.78
N TYR A 191 -0.26 -0.05 -10.47
CA TYR A 191 0.90 0.48 -11.19
C TYR A 191 2.11 -0.45 -11.02
N SER A 192 2.85 -0.66 -12.11
CA SER A 192 4.08 -1.46 -12.13
C SER A 192 4.97 -1.07 -13.32
N VAL A 193 6.13 -1.70 -13.46
CA VAL A 193 7.00 -1.56 -14.64
C VAL A 193 6.25 -1.81 -15.94
N SER A 194 5.32 -2.78 -15.97
CA SER A 194 4.56 -3.19 -17.16
C SER A 194 3.14 -2.64 -17.25
N ASP A 195 2.66 -1.94 -16.23
CA ASP A 195 1.31 -1.38 -16.19
C ASP A 195 1.37 0.07 -15.71
N ARG A 196 1.12 1.00 -16.61
CA ARG A 196 1.19 2.44 -16.39
C ARG A 196 -0.09 3.16 -16.78
N ALA A 197 -1.21 2.48 -16.70
CA ALA A 197 -2.50 3.08 -17.03
C ALA A 197 -2.82 4.35 -16.22
N TYR A 198 -2.21 4.48 -15.03
CA TYR A 198 -2.37 5.64 -14.13
C TYR A 198 -1.11 6.52 -14.05
N GLU A 199 -0.35 6.65 -15.15
CA GLU A 199 0.81 7.56 -15.19
C GLU A 199 0.40 9.01 -14.92
N ASP A 200 -0.72 9.46 -15.47
CA ASP A 200 -1.29 10.79 -15.25
C ASP A 200 -1.65 11.05 -13.78
N VAL A 201 -2.11 10.01 -13.08
CA VAL A 201 -2.39 10.09 -11.63
C VAL A 201 -1.10 10.17 -10.82
N LEU A 202 -0.05 9.42 -11.21
CA LEU A 202 1.26 9.55 -10.59
C LEU A 202 1.82 10.96 -10.74
N GLU A 203 1.79 11.52 -11.96
CA GLU A 203 2.24 12.88 -12.23
C GLU A 203 1.46 13.92 -11.42
N TYR A 204 0.15 13.72 -11.29
CA TYR A 204 -0.67 14.57 -10.44
C TYR A 204 -0.29 14.46 -8.96
N CYS A 205 -0.01 13.25 -8.46
CA CYS A 205 0.48 13.05 -7.10
C CYS A 205 1.84 13.74 -6.86
N GLU A 206 2.75 13.68 -7.83
CA GLU A 206 4.03 14.42 -7.77
C GLU A 206 3.81 15.92 -7.61
N GLN A 207 2.93 16.50 -8.44
CA GLN A 207 2.63 17.95 -8.42
C GLN A 207 1.97 18.40 -7.11
N GLN A 208 1.17 17.54 -6.51
CA GLN A 208 0.40 17.86 -5.29
C GLN A 208 1.10 17.39 -3.99
N GLY A 209 2.22 16.68 -4.08
CA GLY A 209 2.89 16.10 -2.91
C GLY A 209 2.08 15.00 -2.22
N LEU A 210 1.24 14.27 -2.97
CA LEU A 210 0.47 13.13 -2.48
C LEU A 210 1.30 11.85 -2.56
N GLY A 211 1.18 10.97 -1.56
CA GLY A 211 1.78 9.63 -1.64
C GLY A 211 1.06 8.78 -2.70
N PHE A 212 1.81 8.21 -3.64
CA PHE A 212 1.29 7.26 -4.61
C PHE A 212 1.68 5.85 -4.20
N ILE A 213 0.69 5.01 -3.87
CA ILE A 213 0.87 3.66 -3.37
C ILE A 213 0.53 2.67 -4.50
N PRO A 214 1.54 2.12 -5.22
CA PRO A 214 1.27 1.15 -6.27
C PRO A 214 0.84 -0.18 -5.66
N TRP A 215 -0.40 -0.61 -5.93
CA TRP A 215 -0.76 -1.98 -5.65
C TRP A 215 -0.44 -2.86 -6.87
N PHE A 216 -0.19 -4.16 -6.66
CA PHE A 216 0.29 -5.10 -7.69
C PHE A 216 1.68 -4.76 -8.27
N PRO A 217 2.63 -4.28 -7.45
CA PRO A 217 3.90 -3.75 -7.93
C PRO A 217 4.79 -4.79 -8.63
N LEU A 218 4.54 -6.09 -8.40
CA LEU A 218 5.28 -7.22 -8.94
C LEU A 218 4.52 -7.98 -10.04
N ALA A 219 3.39 -7.46 -10.54
CA ALA A 219 2.55 -8.09 -11.57
C ALA A 219 2.31 -9.60 -11.30
N ALA A 220 2.08 -9.99 -10.03
CA ALA A 220 1.90 -11.37 -9.54
C ALA A 220 2.97 -12.37 -10.02
N GLY A 221 4.24 -11.93 -10.17
CA GLY A 221 5.34 -12.78 -10.62
C GLY A 221 5.43 -12.94 -12.14
N GLN A 222 4.55 -12.32 -12.93
CA GLN A 222 4.61 -12.36 -14.40
C GLN A 222 5.88 -11.72 -14.98
N LEU A 223 6.56 -10.88 -14.20
CA LEU A 223 7.83 -10.27 -14.56
C LEU A 223 9.01 -11.27 -14.63
N ALA A 224 8.84 -12.48 -14.08
CA ALA A 224 9.87 -13.52 -14.01
C ALA A 224 9.98 -14.39 -15.27
N GLY A 225 9.28 -14.08 -16.36
CA GLY A 225 9.44 -14.76 -17.65
C GLY A 225 10.89 -14.71 -18.12
N THR A 226 11.47 -15.85 -18.50
CA THR A 226 12.91 -16.04 -18.80
C THR A 226 13.47 -15.19 -19.94
N ARG A 227 12.62 -14.43 -20.66
CA ARG A 227 12.98 -13.54 -21.79
C ARG A 227 12.51 -12.11 -21.61
N SER A 228 12.11 -11.69 -20.40
CA SER A 228 11.67 -10.31 -20.17
C SER A 228 12.87 -9.37 -19.99
N THR A 229 12.71 -8.09 -20.36
CA THR A 229 13.72 -7.06 -20.11
C THR A 229 14.06 -7.00 -18.62
N VAL A 230 13.07 -7.15 -17.72
CA VAL A 230 13.29 -7.18 -16.28
C VAL A 230 14.24 -8.33 -15.87
N SER A 231 14.06 -9.54 -16.45
CA SER A 231 14.93 -10.67 -16.15
C SER A 231 16.37 -10.46 -16.64
N SER A 232 16.54 -9.81 -17.79
CA SER A 232 17.88 -9.45 -18.31
C SER A 232 18.58 -8.44 -17.40
N MET A 233 17.86 -7.40 -16.96
CA MET A 233 18.40 -6.41 -16.01
C MET A 233 18.70 -7.04 -14.64
N ALA A 234 17.86 -7.95 -14.18
CA ALA A 234 18.08 -8.69 -12.94
C ALA A 234 19.37 -9.50 -12.97
N ALA A 235 19.66 -10.17 -14.09
CA ALA A 235 20.93 -10.89 -14.27
C ALA A 235 22.15 -9.96 -14.22
N GLN A 236 22.09 -8.79 -14.88
CA GLN A 236 23.14 -7.78 -14.83
C GLN A 236 23.41 -7.25 -13.42
N LEU A 237 22.36 -7.01 -12.66
CA LEU A 237 22.41 -6.47 -11.30
C LEU A 237 22.67 -7.55 -10.23
N LYS A 238 22.75 -8.84 -10.62
CA LYS A 238 22.80 -9.98 -9.69
C LYS A 238 21.67 -9.93 -8.65
N ALA A 239 20.49 -9.55 -9.10
CA ALA A 239 19.29 -9.37 -8.30
C ALA A 239 18.14 -10.25 -8.84
N THR A 240 17.04 -10.34 -8.11
CA THR A 240 15.82 -10.97 -8.61
C THR A 240 14.98 -10.00 -9.45
N PRO A 241 14.13 -10.49 -10.38
CA PRO A 241 13.21 -9.64 -11.13
C PRO A 241 12.32 -8.78 -10.22
N SER A 242 11.89 -9.32 -9.08
CA SER A 242 11.11 -8.58 -8.08
C SER A 242 11.89 -7.42 -7.47
N GLN A 243 13.15 -7.63 -7.14
CA GLN A 243 14.02 -6.57 -6.62
C GLN A 243 14.21 -5.45 -7.64
N VAL A 244 14.44 -5.79 -8.91
CA VAL A 244 14.59 -4.81 -9.99
C VAL A 244 13.30 -4.00 -10.17
N ALA A 245 12.14 -4.65 -10.17
CA ALA A 245 10.85 -3.97 -10.30
C ALA A 245 10.57 -3.01 -9.14
N LEU A 246 10.88 -3.41 -7.90
CA LEU A 246 10.71 -2.55 -6.73
C LEU A 246 11.71 -1.39 -6.71
N ALA A 247 12.98 -1.65 -7.04
CA ALA A 247 13.99 -0.60 -7.13
C ALA A 247 13.66 0.42 -8.24
N TRP A 248 13.13 -0.06 -9.39
CA TRP A 248 12.64 0.82 -10.44
C TRP A 248 11.49 1.72 -9.95
N LEU A 249 10.50 1.17 -9.23
CA LEU A 249 9.42 1.97 -8.66
C LEU A 249 9.96 3.06 -7.73
N LEU A 250 10.91 2.72 -6.86
CA LEU A 250 11.55 3.68 -5.96
C LEU A 250 12.34 4.75 -6.71
N ALA A 251 12.98 4.40 -7.85
CA ALA A 251 13.74 5.35 -8.67
C ALA A 251 12.82 6.22 -9.56
N ARG A 252 11.62 5.70 -9.96
CA ARG A 252 10.68 6.39 -10.88
C ARG A 252 10.15 7.70 -10.30
N SER A 253 9.86 7.76 -9.02
CA SER A 253 9.33 8.97 -8.38
C SER A 253 9.54 8.97 -6.87
N PRO A 254 9.83 10.14 -6.26
CA PRO A 254 9.97 10.26 -4.81
C PRO A 254 8.65 10.06 -4.04
N VAL A 255 7.50 10.20 -4.70
CA VAL A 255 6.18 9.99 -4.08
C VAL A 255 5.67 8.57 -4.18
N ILE A 256 6.36 7.69 -4.92
CA ILE A 256 5.98 6.26 -5.02
C ILE A 256 6.37 5.53 -3.72
N LEU A 257 5.38 4.80 -3.18
CA LEU A 257 5.44 4.08 -1.91
C LEU A 257 5.07 2.61 -2.14
N PRO A 258 5.98 1.76 -2.63
CA PRO A 258 5.67 0.37 -2.93
C PRO A 258 5.34 -0.42 -1.66
N ILE A 259 4.30 -1.25 -1.74
CA ILE A 259 3.84 -2.12 -0.65
C ILE A 259 3.83 -3.60 -1.09
N PRO A 260 4.98 -4.19 -1.43
CA PRO A 260 5.03 -5.58 -1.84
C PRO A 260 4.53 -6.50 -0.72
N GLY A 261 3.51 -7.32 -1.04
CA GLY A 261 2.92 -8.29 -0.11
C GLY A 261 3.44 -9.69 -0.35
N THR A 262 3.71 -10.41 0.74
CA THR A 262 4.12 -11.82 0.72
C THR A 262 3.66 -12.55 1.99
N ALA A 263 3.56 -13.89 1.91
CA ALA A 263 3.34 -14.77 3.06
C ALA A 263 4.60 -15.57 3.44
N SER A 264 5.80 -15.15 2.99
CA SER A 264 7.07 -15.82 3.25
C SER A 264 8.13 -14.84 3.76
N VAL A 265 8.78 -15.16 4.87
CA VAL A 265 9.88 -14.35 5.42
C VAL A 265 11.01 -14.20 4.39
N LYS A 266 11.36 -15.27 3.68
CA LYS A 266 12.39 -15.22 2.63
C LYS A 266 12.05 -14.19 1.55
N HIS A 267 10.84 -14.23 1.01
CA HIS A 267 10.42 -13.27 -0.02
C HIS A 267 10.30 -11.84 0.52
N LEU A 268 9.96 -11.68 1.79
CA LEU A 268 9.98 -10.37 2.45
C LEU A 268 11.40 -9.79 2.46
N GLU A 269 12.38 -10.57 2.90
CA GLU A 269 13.78 -10.14 2.95
C GLU A 269 14.33 -9.81 1.55
N GLU A 270 13.98 -10.62 0.54
CA GLU A 270 14.28 -10.34 -0.86
C GLU A 270 13.67 -9.02 -1.33
N ASN A 271 12.39 -8.78 -1.02
CA ASN A 271 11.71 -7.53 -1.38
C ASN A 271 12.36 -6.31 -0.70
N VAL A 272 12.67 -6.42 0.59
CA VAL A 272 13.27 -5.29 1.35
C VAL A 272 14.69 -4.99 0.86
N ALA A 273 15.43 -5.98 0.40
CA ALA A 273 16.76 -5.78 -0.18
C ALA A 273 16.75 -4.91 -1.45
N SER A 274 15.60 -4.73 -2.11
CA SER A 274 15.45 -3.80 -3.24
C SER A 274 15.72 -2.34 -2.86
N ALA A 275 15.57 -1.97 -1.59
CA ALA A 275 15.83 -0.63 -1.10
C ALA A 275 17.30 -0.19 -1.21
N ASP A 276 18.22 -1.14 -1.35
CA ASP A 276 19.67 -0.92 -1.51
C ASP A 276 20.14 -1.14 -2.96
N LEU A 277 19.23 -1.48 -3.87
CA LEU A 277 19.57 -1.78 -5.26
C LEU A 277 19.60 -0.48 -6.07
N ALA A 278 20.78 -0.10 -6.54
CA ALA A 278 20.95 1.06 -7.41
C ALA A 278 20.48 0.76 -8.85
N ILE A 279 19.59 1.62 -9.36
CA ILE A 279 19.13 1.62 -10.75
C ILE A 279 19.79 2.81 -11.46
N ASN A 280 20.60 2.55 -12.50
CA ASN A 280 21.20 3.59 -13.32
C ASN A 280 20.26 4.04 -14.45
N GLU A 281 20.64 5.11 -15.17
CA GLU A 281 19.84 5.71 -16.23
C GLU A 281 19.55 4.73 -17.38
N ASP A 282 20.52 3.89 -17.77
CA ASP A 282 20.34 2.91 -18.86
C ASP A 282 19.26 1.89 -18.51
N ILE A 283 19.27 1.39 -17.26
CA ILE A 283 18.26 0.46 -16.75
C ILE A 283 16.91 1.17 -16.63
N MET A 284 16.88 2.41 -16.12
CA MET A 284 15.65 3.21 -16.05
C MET A 284 15.02 3.39 -17.44
N GLN A 285 15.81 3.70 -18.46
CA GLN A 285 15.36 3.86 -19.84
C GLN A 285 14.84 2.53 -20.39
N ALA A 286 15.63 1.44 -20.29
CA ALA A 286 15.25 0.12 -20.80
C ALA A 286 13.94 -0.41 -20.20
N LEU A 287 13.75 -0.23 -18.89
CA LEU A 287 12.51 -0.57 -18.20
C LEU A 287 11.39 0.43 -18.53
N GLY A 288 11.75 1.70 -18.81
CA GLY A 288 10.86 2.75 -19.24
C GLY A 288 10.15 2.46 -20.56
N GLU A 289 10.82 1.84 -21.50
CA GLU A 289 10.31 1.51 -22.83
C GLU A 289 9.34 0.32 -22.85
N MET A 290 9.39 -0.56 -21.83
CA MET A 290 8.54 -1.77 -21.80
C MET A 290 7.03 -1.46 -21.84
N ALA A 291 6.58 -0.42 -21.17
CA ALA A 291 5.15 -0.08 -21.11
C ALA A 291 4.64 0.64 -22.36
N ARG A 292 5.52 1.08 -23.28
CA ARG A 292 5.14 1.71 -24.56
C ARG A 292 4.95 0.67 -25.65
N ALA A 293 5.39 -0.57 -25.42
CA ALA A 293 5.37 -1.66 -26.40
C ALA A 293 4.24 -2.67 -26.16
N SER A 294 3.44 -2.51 -25.11
CA SER A 294 2.27 -3.31 -24.74
C SER A 294 0.97 -2.52 -24.91
#